data_e1b3815e1ad86757622898b323c2552f
#
_entry.id   e1b3815e1ad86757622898b323c2552f
#
_cell.length_a   1.000
_cell.length_b   1.000
_cell.length_c   1.000
_cell.angle_alpha   90.00
_cell.angle_beta   90.00
_cell.angle_gamma   90.00
#
_symmetry.space_group_name_H-M   'P 1'
#
loop_
_entity.id
_entity.type
_entity.pdbx_description
1 polymer ?
#
loop_
_entity_poly.entity_id
_entity_poly.type
_entity_poly.pdbx_seq_one_letter_code
_entity_poly.pdbx_strand_id
1 'polypeptide(L)'
;MIKVLKRLGNYMGRRKALLPLSVALSAINGLLSLVPFVLVWLVVRTLLTTGGNLAATPVWNYALAAFAVSVFNVLLYFLALALSHLAAFRVETNMRRQAMHALMRAPLGFFDTHNTGGMRKVIDEDSSQTHTFVAHILPDVAGSIVSPLGVVALLLAVDWQLGLAALVPIVCAFGIMGFMMNPKNNQFQRQYLDAQERMGAEAVEYVRGIPVVKVFQQTVFSFKRFYN
;
A
#
# COMPACT_ATOMS: atom_id res chain seq x y z
N MET A 1 -0.50 5.75 -15.17
CA MET A 1 -0.98 4.56 -14.46
C MET A 1 -1.46 3.45 -15.39
N ILE A 2 -2.39 3.68 -16.32
CA ILE A 2 -2.94 2.65 -17.24
C ILE A 2 -1.85 1.97 -18.10
N LYS A 3 -0.87 2.72 -18.63
CA LYS A 3 0.26 2.15 -19.39
C LYS A 3 1.13 1.20 -18.57
N VAL A 4 1.33 1.50 -17.27
CA VAL A 4 2.09 0.66 -16.34
C VAL A 4 1.33 -0.64 -16.06
N LEU A 5 0.03 -0.55 -15.75
CA LEU A 5 -0.83 -1.72 -15.54
C LEU A 5 -0.88 -2.65 -16.75
N LYS A 6 -0.94 -2.08 -17.97
CA LYS A 6 -0.90 -2.85 -19.22
C LYS A 6 0.43 -3.59 -19.39
N ARG A 7 1.56 -2.95 -19.03
CA ARG A 7 2.89 -3.60 -19.06
C ARG A 7 2.97 -4.71 -18.02
N LEU A 8 2.52 -4.47 -16.78
CA LEU A 8 2.46 -5.47 -15.72
C LEU A 8 1.61 -6.68 -16.13
N GLY A 9 0.50 -6.45 -16.85
CA GLY A 9 -0.35 -7.50 -17.41
C GLY A 9 0.41 -8.47 -18.34
N ASN A 10 1.44 -7.98 -19.06
CA ASN A 10 2.26 -8.85 -19.90
C ASN A 10 3.12 -9.83 -19.09
N TYR A 11 3.58 -9.39 -17.90
CA TYR A 11 4.34 -10.25 -16.97
C TYR A 11 3.44 -11.25 -16.22
N MET A 12 2.13 -11.00 -16.09
CA MET A 12 1.18 -11.92 -15.44
C MET A 12 0.87 -13.19 -16.26
N GLY A 13 1.06 -13.15 -17.57
CA GLY A 13 0.79 -14.27 -18.47
C GLY A 13 -0.67 -14.74 -18.38
N ARG A 14 -0.88 -16.05 -18.13
CA ARG A 14 -2.24 -16.64 -17.99
C ARG A 14 -3.02 -16.14 -16.76
N ARG A 15 -2.38 -15.49 -15.80
CA ARG A 15 -2.99 -15.03 -14.54
C ARG A 15 -3.44 -13.56 -14.57
N LYS A 16 -3.61 -12.99 -15.74
CA LYS A 16 -4.02 -11.57 -15.94
C LYS A 16 -5.33 -11.21 -15.22
N ALA A 17 -6.26 -12.18 -15.09
CA ALA A 17 -7.55 -11.97 -14.46
C ALA A 17 -7.49 -11.89 -12.91
N LEU A 18 -6.41 -12.38 -12.26
CA LEU A 18 -6.34 -12.42 -10.82
C LEU A 18 -6.26 -11.02 -10.20
N LEU A 19 -5.53 -10.11 -10.85
CA LEU A 19 -5.39 -8.74 -10.35
C LEU A 19 -6.69 -7.94 -10.40
N PRO A 20 -7.41 -7.82 -11.54
CA PRO A 20 -8.69 -7.12 -11.54
C PRO A 20 -9.73 -7.78 -10.64
N LEU A 21 -9.70 -9.12 -10.49
CA LEU A 21 -10.57 -9.82 -9.56
C LEU A 21 -10.25 -9.46 -8.10
N SER A 22 -8.97 -9.43 -7.72
CA SER A 22 -8.53 -8.98 -6.40
C SER A 22 -8.97 -7.55 -6.10
N VAL A 23 -8.78 -6.63 -7.06
CA VAL A 23 -9.21 -5.22 -6.93
C VAL A 23 -10.72 -5.11 -6.78
N ALA A 24 -11.50 -5.88 -7.54
CA ALA A 24 -12.95 -5.91 -7.42
C ALA A 24 -13.41 -6.46 -6.06
N LEU A 25 -12.81 -7.54 -5.59
CA LEU A 25 -13.11 -8.11 -4.27
C LEU A 25 -12.74 -7.15 -3.15
N SER A 26 -11.62 -6.42 -3.27
CA SER A 26 -11.22 -5.39 -2.30
C SER A 26 -12.22 -4.22 -2.27
N ALA A 27 -12.73 -3.79 -3.42
CA ALA A 27 -13.77 -2.79 -3.51
C ALA A 27 -15.09 -3.26 -2.85
N ILE A 28 -15.50 -4.49 -3.12
CA ILE A 28 -16.69 -5.11 -2.49
C ILE A 28 -16.49 -5.22 -0.98
N ASN A 29 -15.30 -5.63 -0.54
CA ASN A 29 -14.93 -5.69 0.87
C ASN A 29 -15.07 -4.32 1.54
N GLY A 30 -14.61 -3.24 0.89
CA GLY A 30 -14.74 -1.88 1.37
C GLY A 30 -16.21 -1.44 1.56
N LEU A 31 -17.13 -1.86 0.69
CA LEU A 31 -18.58 -1.61 0.88
C LEU A 31 -19.17 -2.50 1.99
N LEU A 32 -18.80 -3.76 2.02
CA LEU A 32 -19.32 -4.71 2.98
C LEU A 32 -18.90 -4.36 4.42
N SER A 33 -17.76 -3.70 4.60
CA SER A 33 -17.29 -3.20 5.90
C SER A 33 -18.23 -2.17 6.54
N LEU A 34 -19.14 -1.55 5.77
CA LEU A 34 -20.12 -0.60 6.27
C LEU A 34 -21.35 -1.27 6.88
N VAL A 35 -21.64 -2.52 6.52
CA VAL A 35 -22.86 -3.23 6.95
C VAL A 35 -22.99 -3.34 8.47
N PRO A 36 -21.94 -3.66 9.25
CA PRO A 36 -22.03 -3.69 10.71
C PRO A 36 -22.46 -2.35 11.30
N PHE A 37 -22.00 -1.22 10.75
CA PHE A 37 -22.41 0.12 11.22
C PHE A 37 -23.89 0.40 10.92
N VAL A 38 -24.38 -0.03 9.75
CA VAL A 38 -25.82 0.06 9.41
C VAL A 38 -26.65 -0.78 10.37
N LEU A 39 -26.20 -1.99 10.71
CA LEU A 39 -26.91 -2.86 11.67
C LEU A 39 -26.95 -2.24 13.07
N VAL A 40 -25.84 -1.64 13.54
CA VAL A 40 -25.81 -0.89 14.81
C VAL A 40 -26.80 0.29 14.77
N TRP A 41 -26.80 1.06 13.68
CA TRP A 41 -27.77 2.15 13.49
C TRP A 41 -29.21 1.65 13.55
N LEU A 42 -29.54 0.52 12.94
CA LEU A 42 -30.86 -0.09 12.98
C LEU A 42 -31.26 -0.49 14.40
N VAL A 43 -30.34 -1.04 15.19
CA VAL A 43 -30.58 -1.34 16.61
C VAL A 43 -30.96 -0.06 17.38
N VAL A 44 -30.14 0.99 17.26
CA VAL A 44 -30.34 2.26 17.94
C VAL A 44 -31.68 2.89 17.52
N ARG A 45 -31.95 2.93 16.22
CA ARG A 45 -33.19 3.43 15.67
C ARG A 45 -34.40 2.69 16.25
N THR A 46 -34.36 1.36 16.26
CA THR A 46 -35.47 0.54 16.78
C THR A 46 -35.67 0.76 18.28
N LEU A 47 -34.59 0.85 19.06
CA LEU A 47 -34.69 1.17 20.49
C LEU A 47 -35.35 2.51 20.77
N LEU A 48 -34.98 3.54 20.01
CA LEU A 48 -35.56 4.89 20.17
C LEU A 48 -37.06 4.91 19.78
N THR A 49 -37.43 4.17 18.74
CA THR A 49 -38.86 4.14 18.29
C THR A 49 -39.73 3.28 19.19
N THR A 50 -39.15 2.28 19.88
CA THR A 50 -39.91 1.40 20.83
C THR A 50 -39.85 1.88 22.28
N GLY A 51 -39.39 3.12 22.52
CA GLY A 51 -39.29 3.68 23.88
C GLY A 51 -38.33 2.95 24.80
N GLY A 52 -37.28 2.32 24.24
CA GLY A 52 -36.27 1.58 24.99
C GLY A 52 -36.65 0.14 25.35
N ASN A 53 -37.70 -0.40 24.76
CA ASN A 53 -38.11 -1.78 25.02
C ASN A 53 -37.23 -2.78 24.32
N LEU A 54 -36.24 -3.33 25.07
CA LEU A 54 -35.29 -4.33 24.59
C LEU A 54 -35.95 -5.65 24.15
N ALA A 55 -37.09 -6.03 24.78
CA ALA A 55 -37.79 -7.26 24.44
C ALA A 55 -38.49 -7.17 23.06
N ALA A 56 -38.86 -5.95 22.61
CA ALA A 56 -39.41 -5.73 21.30
C ALA A 56 -38.39 -5.51 20.20
N THR A 57 -37.11 -5.37 20.56
CA THR A 57 -36.01 -5.08 19.62
C THR A 57 -35.23 -6.37 19.31
N PRO A 58 -35.11 -6.79 18.04
CA PRO A 58 -34.38 -8.01 17.66
C PRO A 58 -32.86 -7.81 17.71
N VAL A 59 -32.33 -7.33 18.86
CA VAL A 59 -30.92 -6.98 19.05
C VAL A 59 -30.02 -8.18 18.76
N TRP A 60 -30.43 -9.38 19.20
CA TRP A 60 -29.65 -10.60 18.99
C TRP A 60 -29.49 -10.95 17.51
N ASN A 61 -30.57 -10.78 16.73
CA ASN A 61 -30.52 -11.06 15.29
C ASN A 61 -29.58 -10.08 14.56
N TYR A 62 -29.63 -8.79 14.92
CA TYR A 62 -28.71 -7.80 14.35
C TYR A 62 -27.27 -8.02 14.77
N ALA A 63 -27.03 -8.41 16.03
CA ALA A 63 -25.69 -8.75 16.51
C ALA A 63 -25.12 -9.98 15.79
N LEU A 64 -25.91 -11.03 15.63
CA LEU A 64 -25.50 -12.23 14.91
C LEU A 64 -25.26 -11.94 13.43
N ALA A 65 -26.09 -11.14 12.80
CA ALA A 65 -25.90 -10.71 11.41
C ALA A 65 -24.62 -9.87 11.26
N ALA A 66 -24.37 -8.92 12.17
CA ALA A 66 -23.15 -8.11 12.16
C ALA A 66 -21.90 -8.98 12.32
N PHE A 67 -21.93 -9.94 13.22
CA PHE A 67 -20.84 -10.91 13.41
C PHE A 67 -20.62 -11.74 12.16
N ALA A 68 -21.68 -12.34 11.59
CA ALA A 68 -21.57 -13.15 10.38
C ALA A 68 -21.01 -12.38 9.19
N VAL A 69 -21.49 -11.14 8.98
CA VAL A 69 -20.99 -10.26 7.92
C VAL A 69 -19.54 -9.88 8.17
N SER A 70 -19.15 -9.60 9.41
CA SER A 70 -17.75 -9.26 9.73
C SER A 70 -16.83 -10.43 9.46
N VAL A 71 -17.19 -11.65 9.83
CA VAL A 71 -16.42 -12.85 9.52
C VAL A 71 -16.31 -13.05 8.00
N PHE A 72 -17.43 -12.93 7.29
CA PHE A 72 -17.43 -13.04 5.83
C PHE A 72 -16.54 -11.95 5.17
N ASN A 73 -16.57 -10.73 5.70
CA ASN A 73 -15.75 -9.62 5.21
C ASN A 73 -14.25 -9.91 5.36
N VAL A 74 -13.84 -10.46 6.50
CA VAL A 74 -12.44 -10.88 6.73
C VAL A 74 -12.01 -11.96 5.74
N LEU A 75 -12.86 -12.98 5.51
CA LEU A 75 -12.59 -14.04 4.55
C LEU A 75 -12.50 -13.51 3.12
N LEU A 76 -13.36 -12.56 2.76
CA LEU A 76 -13.34 -11.91 1.44
C LEU A 76 -12.06 -11.09 1.24
N TYR A 77 -11.64 -10.34 2.26
CA TYR A 77 -10.39 -9.59 2.24
C TYR A 77 -9.18 -10.53 2.09
N PHE A 78 -9.15 -11.62 2.85
CA PHE A 78 -8.11 -12.63 2.73
C PHE A 78 -8.05 -13.22 1.32
N LEU A 79 -9.20 -13.53 0.72
CA LEU A 79 -9.26 -14.02 -0.64
C LEU A 79 -8.75 -12.98 -1.65
N ALA A 80 -9.16 -11.72 -1.51
CA ALA A 80 -8.68 -10.63 -2.35
C ALA A 80 -7.14 -10.50 -2.29
N LEU A 81 -6.59 -10.56 -1.07
CA LEU A 81 -5.14 -10.48 -0.84
C LEU A 81 -4.41 -11.71 -1.40
N ALA A 82 -4.94 -12.91 -1.21
CA ALA A 82 -4.36 -14.13 -1.78
C ALA A 82 -4.26 -14.06 -3.31
N LEU A 83 -5.30 -13.57 -3.98
CA LEU A 83 -5.32 -13.42 -5.44
C LEU A 83 -4.29 -12.36 -5.92
N SER A 84 -4.17 -11.23 -5.21
CA SER A 84 -3.17 -10.21 -5.54
C SER A 84 -1.75 -10.71 -5.37
N HIS A 85 -1.46 -11.45 -4.29
CA HIS A 85 -0.16 -12.07 -4.08
C HIS A 85 0.19 -13.10 -5.15
N LEU A 86 -0.77 -13.95 -5.55
CA LEU A 86 -0.56 -14.91 -6.64
C LEU A 86 -0.23 -14.22 -7.98
N ALA A 87 -0.84 -13.06 -8.25
CA ALA A 87 -0.51 -12.24 -9.40
C ALA A 87 0.88 -11.60 -9.26
N ALA A 88 1.18 -11.03 -8.09
CA ALA A 88 2.43 -10.33 -7.78
C ALA A 88 3.65 -11.25 -7.87
N PHE A 89 3.59 -12.44 -7.28
CA PHE A 89 4.65 -13.46 -7.39
C PHE A 89 4.95 -13.82 -8.85
N ARG A 90 3.91 -13.87 -9.68
CA ARG A 90 4.11 -14.17 -11.11
C ARG A 90 4.78 -13.03 -11.84
N VAL A 91 4.40 -11.80 -11.54
CA VAL A 91 5.04 -10.59 -12.11
C VAL A 91 6.51 -10.55 -11.72
N GLU A 92 6.81 -10.65 -10.43
CA GLU A 92 8.16 -10.61 -9.88
C GLU A 92 9.06 -11.69 -10.49
N THR A 93 8.61 -12.94 -10.49
CA THR A 93 9.37 -14.06 -11.07
C THR A 93 9.64 -13.86 -12.55
N ASN A 94 8.65 -13.40 -13.33
CA ASN A 94 8.82 -13.19 -14.75
C ASN A 94 9.71 -11.96 -15.05
N MET A 95 9.65 -10.90 -14.23
CA MET A 95 10.56 -9.75 -14.35
C MET A 95 12.01 -10.18 -14.09
N ARG A 96 12.28 -10.86 -12.99
CA ARG A 96 13.62 -11.39 -12.66
C ARG A 96 14.14 -12.30 -13.78
N ARG A 97 13.30 -13.22 -14.25
CA ARG A 97 13.65 -14.14 -15.34
C ARG A 97 14.01 -13.39 -16.63
N GLN A 98 13.23 -12.39 -17.03
CA GLN A 98 13.51 -11.61 -18.24
C GLN A 98 14.77 -10.76 -18.09
N ALA A 99 15.00 -10.16 -16.92
CA ALA A 99 16.22 -9.41 -16.63
C ALA A 99 17.46 -10.31 -16.70
N MET A 100 17.40 -11.50 -16.08
CA MET A 100 18.50 -12.48 -16.17
C MET A 100 18.76 -12.95 -17.61
N HIS A 101 17.71 -13.22 -18.38
CA HIS A 101 17.86 -13.57 -19.80
C HIS A 101 18.49 -12.44 -20.63
N ALA A 102 18.15 -11.19 -20.33
CA ALA A 102 18.76 -10.03 -20.98
C ALA A 102 20.25 -9.92 -20.66
N LEU A 103 20.63 -10.12 -19.40
CA LEU A 103 22.04 -10.12 -18.98
C LEU A 103 22.85 -11.24 -19.62
N MET A 104 22.30 -12.46 -19.70
CA MET A 104 22.99 -13.59 -20.35
C MET A 104 23.24 -13.37 -21.86
N ARG A 105 22.52 -12.46 -22.49
CA ARG A 105 22.68 -12.10 -23.91
C ARG A 105 23.46 -10.79 -24.10
N ALA A 106 23.83 -10.11 -23.04
CA ALA A 106 24.57 -8.87 -23.09
C ALA A 106 26.02 -9.14 -23.56
N PRO A 107 26.60 -8.28 -24.41
CA PRO A 107 28.00 -8.36 -24.77
C PRO A 107 28.91 -8.10 -23.57
N LEU A 108 30.13 -8.67 -23.55
CA LEU A 108 31.07 -8.54 -22.42
C LEU A 108 31.36 -7.07 -22.07
N GLY A 109 31.47 -6.18 -23.05
CA GLY A 109 31.69 -4.74 -22.81
C GLY A 109 30.57 -4.04 -22.08
N PHE A 110 29.36 -4.62 -21.99
CA PHE A 110 28.27 -4.12 -21.15
C PHE A 110 28.68 -4.16 -19.66
N PHE A 111 29.37 -5.21 -19.24
CA PHE A 111 29.79 -5.40 -17.85
C PHE A 111 30.95 -4.50 -17.44
N ASP A 112 31.69 -3.96 -18.41
CA ASP A 112 32.78 -3.01 -18.15
C ASP A 112 32.22 -1.62 -17.81
N THR A 113 31.05 -1.28 -18.35
CA THR A 113 30.40 0.03 -18.16
C THR A 113 29.34 0.05 -17.08
N HIS A 114 28.83 -1.12 -16.67
CA HIS A 114 27.75 -1.25 -15.69
C HIS A 114 28.24 -2.05 -14.47
N ASN A 115 28.11 -1.46 -13.29
CA ASN A 115 28.52 -2.14 -12.07
C ASN A 115 27.52 -3.24 -11.67
N THR A 116 28.02 -4.32 -11.08
CA THR A 116 27.22 -5.46 -10.62
C THR A 116 26.21 -5.11 -9.55
N GLY A 117 26.50 -4.10 -8.71
CA GLY A 117 25.59 -3.61 -7.66
C GLY A 117 24.32 -2.97 -8.23
N GLY A 118 24.46 -2.14 -9.29
CA GLY A 118 23.30 -1.54 -9.98
C GLY A 118 22.44 -2.60 -10.67
N MET A 119 23.06 -3.59 -11.31
CA MET A 119 22.32 -4.70 -11.93
C MET A 119 21.55 -5.53 -10.89
N ARG A 120 22.19 -5.83 -9.75
CA ARG A 120 21.53 -6.52 -8.63
C ARG A 120 20.34 -5.73 -8.10
N LYS A 121 20.47 -4.41 -7.94
CA LYS A 121 19.38 -3.54 -7.50
C LYS A 121 18.15 -3.68 -8.42
N VAL A 122 18.33 -3.57 -9.74
CA VAL A 122 17.24 -3.70 -10.71
C VAL A 122 16.59 -5.09 -10.64
N ILE A 123 17.37 -6.15 -10.52
CA ILE A 123 16.84 -7.52 -10.53
C ILE A 123 16.14 -7.86 -9.22
N ASP A 124 16.72 -7.51 -8.07
CA ASP A 124 16.20 -7.90 -6.77
C ASP A 124 15.27 -6.85 -6.17
N GLU A 125 15.75 -5.61 -5.98
CA GLU A 125 15.01 -4.58 -5.26
C GLU A 125 13.83 -4.04 -6.07
N ASP A 126 14.03 -3.62 -7.33
CA ASP A 126 12.98 -3.04 -8.15
C ASP A 126 11.90 -4.07 -8.48
N SER A 127 12.29 -5.35 -8.67
CA SER A 127 11.33 -6.44 -8.86
C SER A 127 10.49 -6.70 -7.59
N SER A 128 11.12 -6.64 -6.40
CA SER A 128 10.43 -6.78 -5.11
C SER A 128 9.51 -5.59 -4.83
N GLN A 129 9.92 -4.36 -5.15
CA GLN A 129 9.05 -3.19 -5.04
C GLN A 129 7.83 -3.31 -5.97
N THR A 130 8.01 -3.86 -7.17
CA THR A 130 6.90 -4.14 -8.09
C THR A 130 5.94 -5.19 -7.51
N HIS A 131 6.46 -6.21 -6.81
CA HIS A 131 5.63 -7.16 -6.06
C HIS A 131 4.76 -6.44 -5.03
N THR A 132 5.36 -5.61 -4.17
CA THR A 132 4.64 -4.86 -3.13
C THR A 132 3.55 -3.97 -3.74
N PHE A 133 3.85 -3.31 -4.86
CA PHE A 133 2.87 -2.48 -5.57
C PHE A 133 1.66 -3.29 -6.05
N VAL A 134 1.88 -4.45 -6.65
CA VAL A 134 0.81 -5.30 -7.19
C VAL A 134 0.06 -6.03 -6.09
N ALA A 135 0.77 -6.51 -5.05
CA ALA A 135 0.19 -7.31 -3.98
C ALA A 135 -0.66 -6.49 -3.00
N HIS A 136 -0.21 -5.29 -2.66
CA HIS A 136 -0.80 -4.48 -1.60
C HIS A 136 -1.40 -3.17 -2.13
N ILE A 137 -0.62 -2.33 -2.80
CA ILE A 137 -1.05 -0.96 -3.12
C ILE A 137 -2.29 -0.95 -4.02
N LEU A 138 -2.38 -1.81 -5.02
CA LEU A 138 -3.52 -1.81 -5.95
C LEU A 138 -4.83 -2.24 -5.28
N PRO A 139 -4.91 -3.36 -4.53
CA PRO A 139 -6.13 -3.73 -3.80
C PRO A 139 -6.48 -2.72 -2.70
N ASP A 140 -5.48 -2.24 -1.93
CA ASP A 140 -5.69 -1.31 -0.83
C ASP A 140 -6.22 0.05 -1.30
N VAL A 141 -5.71 0.57 -2.41
CA VAL A 141 -6.23 1.81 -3.03
C VAL A 141 -7.69 1.65 -3.44
N ALA A 142 -8.08 0.50 -3.99
CA ALA A 142 -9.47 0.25 -4.35
C ALA A 142 -10.40 0.29 -3.12
N GLY A 143 -10.04 -0.41 -2.05
CA GLY A 143 -10.78 -0.37 -0.78
C GLY A 143 -10.81 1.02 -0.15
N SER A 144 -9.66 1.70 -0.12
CA SER A 144 -9.50 3.03 0.47
C SER A 144 -10.28 4.13 -0.27
N ILE A 145 -10.59 3.95 -1.54
CA ILE A 145 -11.46 4.88 -2.31
C ILE A 145 -12.92 4.53 -2.10
N VAL A 146 -13.27 3.26 -2.21
CA VAL A 146 -14.66 2.80 -2.21
C VAL A 146 -15.29 2.94 -0.83
N SER A 147 -14.55 2.64 0.25
CA SER A 147 -15.10 2.70 1.61
C SER A 147 -15.53 4.13 2.03
N PRO A 148 -14.72 5.20 1.91
CA PRO A 148 -15.16 6.55 2.21
C PRO A 148 -16.30 7.03 1.31
N LEU A 149 -16.28 6.68 0.02
CA LEU A 149 -17.40 7.03 -0.88
C LEU A 149 -18.69 6.35 -0.45
N GLY A 150 -18.59 5.08 -0.02
CA GLY A 150 -19.72 4.34 0.53
C GLY A 150 -20.27 4.98 1.81
N VAL A 151 -19.39 5.41 2.73
CA VAL A 151 -19.79 6.14 3.95
C VAL A 151 -20.52 7.43 3.60
N VAL A 152 -19.96 8.24 2.71
CA VAL A 152 -20.57 9.50 2.28
C VAL A 152 -21.93 9.25 1.63
N ALA A 153 -22.02 8.27 0.73
CA ALA A 153 -23.29 7.90 0.10
C ALA A 153 -24.34 7.44 1.13
N LEU A 154 -23.93 6.65 2.12
CA LEU A 154 -24.79 6.19 3.20
C LEU A 154 -25.31 7.39 4.05
N LEU A 155 -24.42 8.28 4.44
CA LEU A 155 -24.79 9.46 5.24
C LEU A 155 -25.75 10.37 4.47
N LEU A 156 -25.51 10.63 3.20
CA LEU A 156 -26.40 11.42 2.35
C LEU A 156 -27.77 10.76 2.16
N ALA A 157 -27.84 9.43 2.14
CA ALA A 157 -29.10 8.70 2.01
C ALA A 157 -29.92 8.69 3.30
N VAL A 158 -29.28 8.71 4.47
CA VAL A 158 -29.95 8.74 5.79
C VAL A 158 -30.35 10.15 6.16
N ASP A 159 -29.43 11.09 6.06
CA ASP A 159 -29.66 12.52 6.33
C ASP A 159 -28.69 13.35 5.49
N TRP A 160 -29.22 14.06 4.48
CA TRP A 160 -28.40 14.84 3.56
C TRP A 160 -27.68 16.01 4.23
N GLN A 161 -28.24 16.59 5.32
CA GLN A 161 -27.63 17.70 6.05
C GLN A 161 -26.39 17.20 6.83
N LEU A 162 -26.51 16.07 7.53
CA LEU A 162 -25.40 15.43 8.20
C LEU A 162 -24.35 14.92 7.20
N GLY A 163 -24.80 14.39 6.06
CA GLY A 163 -23.91 13.97 4.97
C GLY A 163 -23.06 15.11 4.41
N LEU A 164 -23.67 16.29 4.19
CA LEU A 164 -22.93 17.49 3.76
C LEU A 164 -21.97 17.99 4.84
N ALA A 165 -22.39 18.00 6.10
CA ALA A 165 -21.51 18.38 7.20
C ALA A 165 -20.27 17.46 7.32
N ALA A 166 -20.45 16.15 7.11
CA ALA A 166 -19.38 15.17 7.12
C ALA A 166 -18.40 15.32 5.93
N LEU A 167 -18.81 15.95 4.82
CA LEU A 167 -17.89 16.23 3.70
C LEU A 167 -16.88 17.33 4.03
N VAL A 168 -17.21 18.27 4.93
CA VAL A 168 -16.32 19.41 5.26
C VAL A 168 -14.93 18.93 5.73
N PRO A 169 -14.81 18.07 6.77
CA PRO A 169 -13.50 17.60 7.21
C PRO A 169 -12.79 16.77 6.13
N ILE A 170 -13.51 16.05 5.29
CA ILE A 170 -12.92 15.27 4.19
C ILE A 170 -12.27 16.20 3.15
N VAL A 171 -13.00 17.24 2.73
CA VAL A 171 -12.48 18.23 1.78
C VAL A 171 -11.28 18.98 2.37
N CYS A 172 -11.35 19.37 3.66
CA CYS A 172 -10.24 20.00 4.36
C CYS A 172 -9.01 19.08 4.40
N ALA A 173 -9.19 17.79 4.71
CA ALA A 173 -8.09 16.81 4.74
C ALA A 173 -7.42 16.65 3.38
N PHE A 174 -8.20 16.53 2.30
CA PHE A 174 -7.65 16.49 0.93
C PHE A 174 -6.96 17.80 0.54
N GLY A 175 -7.49 18.94 0.95
CA GLY A 175 -6.87 20.25 0.73
C GLY A 175 -5.50 20.35 1.40
N ILE A 176 -5.41 19.98 2.67
CA ILE A 176 -4.17 19.96 3.44
C ILE A 176 -3.17 18.97 2.82
N MET A 177 -3.63 17.76 2.49
CA MET A 177 -2.79 16.75 1.86
C MET A 177 -2.25 17.24 0.50
N GLY A 178 -3.09 17.84 -0.34
CA GLY A 178 -2.68 18.43 -1.61
C GLY A 178 -1.66 19.57 -1.44
N PHE A 179 -1.83 20.40 -0.40
CA PHE A 179 -0.85 21.43 -0.04
C PHE A 179 0.50 20.81 0.39
N MET A 180 0.48 19.78 1.22
CA MET A 180 1.70 19.07 1.65
C MET A 180 2.42 18.36 0.50
N MET A 181 1.68 17.81 -0.47
CA MET A 181 2.25 17.11 -1.62
C MET A 181 2.72 18.04 -2.74
N ASN A 182 2.56 19.37 -2.60
CA ASN A 182 3.01 20.32 -3.59
C ASN A 182 4.54 20.23 -3.77
N PRO A 183 5.07 20.16 -5.01
CA PRO A 183 6.50 20.08 -5.28
C PRO A 183 7.34 21.19 -4.63
N LYS A 184 6.74 22.37 -4.41
CA LYS A 184 7.41 23.49 -3.70
C LYS A 184 7.61 23.20 -2.20
N ASN A 185 6.73 22.40 -1.57
CA ASN A 185 6.84 22.03 -0.16
C ASN A 185 7.67 20.75 0.07
N ASN A 186 8.00 20.03 -1.01
CA ASN A 186 8.80 18.80 -0.95
C ASN A 186 10.32 19.04 -0.72
N GLN A 187 10.74 20.27 -0.46
CA GLN A 187 12.15 20.57 -0.21
C GLN A 187 12.66 19.84 1.04
N PHE A 188 11.86 19.78 2.10
CA PHE A 188 12.19 19.05 3.32
C PHE A 188 12.33 17.54 3.06
N GLN A 189 11.39 16.96 2.29
CA GLN A 189 11.43 15.54 1.94
C GLN A 189 12.68 15.19 1.11
N ARG A 190 13.06 16.04 0.17
CA ARG A 190 14.29 15.86 -0.61
C ARG A 190 15.52 15.94 0.28
N GLN A 191 15.61 16.96 1.13
CA GLN A 191 16.72 17.11 2.08
C GLN A 191 16.82 15.89 3.02
N TYR A 192 15.69 15.35 3.48
CA TYR A 192 15.65 14.13 4.31
C TYR A 192 16.19 12.93 3.55
N LEU A 193 15.74 12.70 2.30
CA LEU A 193 16.20 11.58 1.47
C LEU A 193 17.69 11.71 1.12
N ASP A 194 18.15 12.91 0.78
CA ASP A 194 19.56 13.19 0.49
C ASP A 194 20.44 12.98 1.75
N ALA A 195 19.95 13.36 2.93
CA ALA A 195 20.65 13.12 4.20
C ALA A 195 20.73 11.61 4.51
N GLN A 196 19.65 10.87 4.27
CA GLN A 196 19.61 9.41 4.46
C GLN A 196 20.56 8.68 3.50
N GLU A 197 20.62 9.12 2.23
CA GLU A 197 21.55 8.57 1.24
C GLU A 197 23.01 8.85 1.62
N ARG A 198 23.34 10.07 2.04
CA ARG A 198 24.68 10.43 2.53
C ARG A 198 25.07 9.60 3.75
N MET A 199 24.17 9.48 4.74
CA MET A 199 24.42 8.66 5.93
C MET A 199 24.69 7.19 5.56
N GLY A 200 23.92 6.64 4.62
CA GLY A 200 24.14 5.28 4.11
C GLY A 200 25.50 5.11 3.42
N ALA A 201 25.88 6.07 2.58
CA ALA A 201 27.17 6.07 1.89
C ALA A 201 28.34 6.18 2.87
N GLU A 202 28.26 7.08 3.83
CA GLU A 202 29.31 7.26 4.86
C GLU A 202 29.41 6.04 5.79
N ALA A 203 28.30 5.39 6.14
CA ALA A 203 28.31 4.16 6.91
C ALA A 203 29.02 3.02 6.19
N VAL A 204 28.80 2.88 4.88
CA VAL A 204 29.51 1.88 4.04
C VAL A 204 31.01 2.20 3.95
N GLU A 205 31.37 3.47 3.76
CA GLU A 205 32.76 3.93 3.73
C GLU A 205 33.46 3.66 5.06
N TYR A 206 32.78 3.95 6.18
CA TYR A 206 33.26 3.65 7.52
C TYR A 206 33.58 2.16 7.70
N VAL A 207 32.62 1.28 7.37
CA VAL A 207 32.81 -0.18 7.48
C VAL A 207 33.97 -0.66 6.61
N ARG A 208 34.09 -0.14 5.39
CA ARG A 208 35.23 -0.46 4.49
C ARG A 208 36.56 0.06 4.99
N GLY A 209 36.57 1.16 5.72
CA GLY A 209 37.76 1.77 6.31
C GLY A 209 38.25 1.10 7.60
N ILE A 210 37.41 0.30 8.29
CA ILE A 210 37.78 -0.36 9.57
C ILE A 210 39.08 -1.18 9.45
N PRO A 211 39.34 -2.03 8.43
CA PRO A 211 40.60 -2.76 8.31
C PRO A 211 41.81 -1.83 8.23
N VAL A 212 41.69 -0.72 7.49
CA VAL A 212 42.77 0.27 7.35
C VAL A 212 43.06 0.97 8.66
N VAL A 213 42.01 1.45 9.37
CA VAL A 213 42.12 2.07 10.68
C VAL A 213 42.78 1.12 11.69
N LYS A 214 42.41 -0.17 11.65
CA LYS A 214 42.96 -1.19 12.54
C LYS A 214 44.44 -1.49 12.28
N VAL A 215 44.83 -1.53 11.01
CA VAL A 215 46.24 -1.77 10.59
C VAL A 215 47.13 -0.58 11.01
N PHE A 216 46.65 0.65 10.83
CA PHE A 216 47.41 1.87 11.15
C PHE A 216 47.21 2.35 12.60
N GLN A 217 46.49 1.60 13.44
CA GLN A 217 46.21 1.92 14.86
C GLN A 217 45.63 3.33 15.06
N GLN A 218 44.91 3.83 14.05
CA GLN A 218 44.20 5.11 14.12
C GLN A 218 42.92 4.97 14.96
N THR A 219 42.52 6.05 15.61
CA THR A 219 41.28 6.07 16.40
C THR A 219 40.06 6.39 15.51
N VAL A 220 38.87 6.05 16.00
CA VAL A 220 37.57 6.30 15.33
C VAL A 220 37.38 7.80 14.99
N PHE A 221 38.05 8.73 15.73
CA PHE A 221 38.02 10.17 15.47
C PHE A 221 38.69 10.61 14.16
N SER A 222 39.41 9.71 13.46
CA SER A 222 39.95 9.99 12.14
C SER A 222 38.88 10.13 11.07
N PHE A 223 37.64 9.64 11.32
CA PHE A 223 36.48 9.77 10.44
C PHE A 223 35.58 10.94 10.88
N LYS A 224 36.09 12.16 10.83
CA LYS A 224 35.36 13.37 11.22
C LYS A 224 34.00 13.54 10.52
N ARG A 225 33.82 13.04 9.29
CA ARG A 225 32.57 13.14 8.54
C ARG A 225 31.41 12.32 9.11
N PHE A 226 31.73 11.25 9.85
CA PHE A 226 30.70 10.39 10.45
C PHE A 226 30.19 10.93 11.80
N TYR A 227 30.92 11.88 12.39
CA TYR A 227 30.64 12.41 13.71
C TYR A 227 29.86 13.75 13.68
N ASN A 228 29.79 14.43 12.56
CA ASN A 228 29.04 15.68 12.33
C ASN A 228 27.76 15.41 11.57
#